data_784a8c314e50b4694a9bc158495c860a
#
_entry.id   784a8c314e50b4694a9bc158495c860a
#
_cell.length_a   1.000
_cell.length_b   1.000
_cell.length_c   1.000
_cell.angle_alpha   90.00
_cell.angle_beta   90.00
_cell.angle_gamma   90.00
#
_symmetry.space_group_name_H-M   'P 1'
#
loop_
_entity.id
_entity.type
_entity.pdbx_description
1 polymer ?
#
loop_
_entity_poly.entity_id
_entity_poly.type
_entity_poly.pdbx_seq_one_letter_code
_entity_poly.pdbx_strand_id
1 'polypeptide(L)'
;MFALALFTPAIQAETFIVGAQNIAYDPYYNFSSKHEKGLGWAILEAFSKQSGHQFVYLSMPAKRLQIELKKGNVDFVFPDNPRWNNSLTYNLNKIYSPPLIETFSVTLIKPENTNKGVSSIGKLVIPDGFSPVKWKKQISEGTVNTFTVASVYEGLSLLHNGEVDAMDIEYNVARHIIRRHPQVGPFSADLTLPHNAVSFSLSTLKYPNIIEELNAFLHSKSETINKIKEKYGIEETKHLIKQLMKEQELRDNMLWSPL
;
A
#
# COMPACT_ATOMS: atom_id res chain seq x y z
N MET A 1 25.24 -46.14 -26.39
CA MET A 1 25.19 -45.22 -25.23
C MET A 1 24.67 -43.86 -25.74
N PHE A 2 23.37 -43.58 -25.65
CA PHE A 2 22.80 -42.31 -26.12
C PHE A 2 22.85 -41.32 -24.97
N ALA A 3 23.58 -40.22 -25.15
CA ALA A 3 23.57 -39.10 -24.21
C ALA A 3 22.30 -38.30 -24.41
N LEU A 4 21.42 -38.31 -23.41
CA LEU A 4 20.25 -37.44 -23.36
C LEU A 4 20.74 -36.01 -23.04
N ALA A 5 20.79 -35.15 -24.04
CA ALA A 5 21.06 -33.74 -23.82
C ALA A 5 19.81 -33.11 -23.15
N LEU A 6 19.94 -32.80 -21.87
CA LEU A 6 18.95 -31.99 -21.12
C LEU A 6 18.97 -30.55 -21.68
N PHE A 7 18.04 -30.25 -22.57
CA PHE A 7 17.75 -28.87 -22.96
C PHE A 7 17.10 -28.16 -21.77
N THR A 8 17.88 -27.45 -20.97
CA THR A 8 17.35 -26.44 -20.07
C THR A 8 16.92 -25.25 -20.94
N PRO A 9 15.63 -24.86 -20.95
CA PRO A 9 15.23 -23.66 -21.66
C PRO A 9 15.99 -22.47 -21.03
N ALA A 10 16.78 -21.78 -21.84
CA ALA A 10 17.40 -20.53 -21.42
C ALA A 10 16.26 -19.53 -21.19
N ILE A 11 16.05 -19.10 -19.95
CA ILE A 11 15.15 -17.98 -19.63
C ILE A 11 15.77 -16.77 -20.33
N GLN A 12 15.07 -16.25 -21.34
CA GLN A 12 15.52 -15.08 -22.07
C GLN A 12 15.27 -13.85 -21.18
N ALA A 13 16.33 -13.13 -20.83
CA ALA A 13 16.25 -11.88 -20.09
C ALA A 13 15.48 -10.84 -20.91
N GLU A 14 14.44 -10.26 -20.32
CA GLU A 14 13.60 -9.24 -20.94
C GLU A 14 13.62 -7.98 -20.10
N THR A 15 13.38 -6.82 -20.75
CA THR A 15 13.24 -5.53 -20.04
C THR A 15 11.78 -5.10 -20.05
N PHE A 16 11.25 -4.80 -18.87
CA PHE A 16 9.85 -4.39 -18.67
C PHE A 16 9.74 -2.99 -18.09
N ILE A 17 8.71 -2.28 -18.51
CA ILE A 17 8.37 -0.96 -17.98
C ILE A 17 7.31 -1.11 -16.89
N VAL A 18 7.64 -0.71 -15.68
CA VAL A 18 6.72 -0.68 -14.54
C VAL A 18 6.24 0.75 -14.33
N GLY A 19 4.96 1.00 -14.58
CA GLY A 19 4.30 2.22 -14.13
C GLY A 19 4.19 2.19 -12.61
N ALA A 20 4.79 3.17 -11.94
CA ALA A 20 4.88 3.22 -10.49
C ALA A 20 4.22 4.49 -9.93
N GLN A 21 3.49 4.37 -8.82
CA GLN A 21 2.80 5.51 -8.23
C GLN A 21 3.80 6.56 -7.70
N ASN A 22 3.55 7.84 -7.98
CA ASN A 22 4.49 8.93 -7.70
C ASN A 22 4.32 9.61 -6.33
N ILE A 23 3.49 9.05 -5.45
CA ILE A 23 3.39 9.52 -4.06
C ILE A 23 4.51 8.90 -3.22
N ALA A 24 5.09 9.67 -2.30
CA ALA A 24 5.97 9.15 -1.26
C ALA A 24 5.14 8.42 -0.20
N TYR A 25 5.22 7.11 -0.20
CA TYR A 25 4.44 6.21 0.66
C TYR A 25 5.38 5.26 1.43
N ASP A 26 6.45 5.86 1.95
CA ASP A 26 7.45 5.15 2.76
C ASP A 26 6.81 4.51 4.01
N PRO A 27 7.23 3.33 4.40
CA PRO A 27 8.37 2.53 3.91
C PRO A 27 8.04 1.61 2.73
N TYR A 28 6.83 1.64 2.20
CA TYR A 28 6.38 0.67 1.19
C TYR A 28 6.84 1.01 -0.22
N TYR A 29 6.72 2.27 -0.63
CA TYR A 29 7.22 2.73 -1.94
C TYR A 29 7.40 4.25 -1.99
N ASN A 30 8.42 4.66 -2.74
CA ASN A 30 8.71 6.05 -3.07
C ASN A 30 9.52 6.11 -4.37
N PHE A 31 8.84 5.94 -5.49
CA PHE A 31 9.49 5.86 -6.80
C PHE A 31 10.06 7.20 -7.30
N SER A 32 9.81 8.29 -6.62
CA SER A 32 10.45 9.58 -6.85
C SER A 32 11.85 9.67 -6.21
N SER A 33 12.18 8.75 -5.28
CA SER A 33 13.50 8.67 -4.68
C SER A 33 14.57 8.22 -5.69
N LYS A 34 15.77 8.79 -5.59
CA LYS A 34 16.89 8.45 -6.48
C LYS A 34 17.56 7.12 -6.16
N HIS A 35 17.54 6.68 -4.91
CA HIS A 35 18.27 5.50 -4.44
C HIS A 35 17.34 4.39 -3.93
N GLU A 36 16.87 4.52 -2.72
CA GLU A 36 15.95 3.57 -2.10
C GLU A 36 14.50 3.94 -2.42
N LYS A 37 13.77 3.01 -3.05
CA LYS A 37 12.37 3.26 -3.50
C LYS A 37 11.34 2.50 -2.68
N GLY A 38 11.74 1.96 -1.53
CA GLY A 38 10.87 1.28 -0.58
C GLY A 38 10.75 -0.23 -0.78
N LEU A 39 10.00 -0.87 0.12
CA LEU A 39 9.88 -2.33 0.23
C LEU A 39 9.44 -3.00 -1.07
N GLY A 40 8.42 -2.45 -1.75
CA GLY A 40 7.89 -3.03 -2.99
C GLY A 40 8.92 -3.06 -4.10
N TRP A 41 9.67 -1.96 -4.25
CA TRP A 41 10.79 -1.90 -5.19
C TRP A 41 11.88 -2.92 -4.83
N ALA A 42 12.26 -3.03 -3.55
CA ALA A 42 13.30 -3.97 -3.13
C ALA A 42 12.93 -5.44 -3.40
N ILE A 43 11.64 -5.80 -3.29
CA ILE A 43 11.16 -7.13 -3.65
C ILE A 43 11.23 -7.35 -5.16
N LEU A 44 10.80 -6.37 -5.96
CA LEU A 44 10.88 -6.45 -7.43
C LEU A 44 12.32 -6.52 -7.95
N GLU A 45 13.26 -5.78 -7.33
CA GLU A 45 14.69 -5.86 -7.66
C GLU A 45 15.31 -7.22 -7.28
N ALA A 46 14.88 -7.81 -6.15
CA ALA A 46 15.30 -9.15 -5.78
C ALA A 46 14.79 -10.20 -6.79
N PHE A 47 13.57 -10.05 -7.28
CA PHE A 47 13.02 -10.87 -8.36
C PHE A 47 13.78 -10.64 -9.68
N SER A 48 14.00 -9.40 -10.08
CA SER A 48 14.82 -9.01 -11.25
C SER A 48 16.19 -9.72 -11.23
N LYS A 49 16.90 -9.64 -10.11
CA LYS A 49 18.21 -10.26 -9.96
C LYS A 49 18.17 -11.78 -10.11
N GLN A 50 17.10 -12.45 -9.67
CA GLN A 50 16.98 -13.90 -9.75
C GLN A 50 16.53 -14.37 -11.13
N SER A 51 15.57 -13.71 -11.75
CA SER A 51 15.01 -14.08 -13.06
C SER A 51 15.89 -13.65 -14.23
N GLY A 52 16.77 -12.66 -14.03
CA GLY A 52 17.52 -12.02 -15.09
C GLY A 52 16.75 -10.94 -15.85
N HIS A 53 15.44 -10.77 -15.59
CA HIS A 53 14.65 -9.71 -16.17
C HIS A 53 15.07 -8.34 -15.60
N GLN A 54 14.86 -7.28 -16.38
CA GLN A 54 15.13 -5.92 -15.96
C GLN A 54 13.82 -5.13 -15.82
N PHE A 55 13.69 -4.32 -14.76
CA PHE A 55 12.55 -3.44 -14.56
C PHE A 55 12.97 -1.97 -14.62
N VAL A 56 12.29 -1.22 -15.49
CA VAL A 56 12.44 0.24 -15.60
C VAL A 56 11.19 0.87 -15.01
N TYR A 57 11.36 1.72 -13.99
CA TYR A 57 10.24 2.31 -13.25
C TYR A 57 9.93 3.71 -13.77
N LEU A 58 8.68 3.91 -14.22
CA LEU A 58 8.16 5.22 -14.61
C LEU A 58 7.17 5.73 -13.55
N SER A 59 7.61 6.74 -12.80
CA SER A 59 6.82 7.34 -11.72
C SER A 59 5.75 8.28 -12.27
N MET A 60 4.46 8.04 -11.91
CA MET A 60 3.35 8.84 -12.40
C MET A 60 2.12 8.77 -11.48
N PRO A 61 1.16 9.72 -11.57
CA PRO A 61 -0.06 9.71 -10.78
C PRO A 61 -0.91 8.44 -10.97
N ALA A 62 -1.61 7.98 -9.92
CA ALA A 62 -2.38 6.74 -9.93
C ALA A 62 -3.34 6.60 -11.12
N LYS A 63 -4.09 7.66 -11.46
CA LYS A 63 -4.97 7.66 -12.63
C LYS A 63 -4.21 7.48 -13.95
N ARG A 64 -3.02 8.06 -14.05
CA ARG A 64 -2.18 7.97 -15.23
C ARG A 64 -1.65 6.55 -15.45
N LEU A 65 -1.30 5.84 -14.37
CA LEU A 65 -0.86 4.45 -14.43
C LEU A 65 -1.82 3.56 -15.23
N GLN A 66 -3.12 3.68 -14.95
CA GLN A 66 -4.13 2.84 -15.60
C GLN A 66 -4.36 3.22 -17.07
N ILE A 67 -4.21 4.50 -17.42
CA ILE A 67 -4.25 4.97 -18.80
C ILE A 67 -3.09 4.39 -19.59
N GLU A 68 -1.88 4.48 -19.04
CA GLU A 68 -0.66 4.01 -19.73
C GLU A 68 -0.60 2.49 -19.81
N LEU A 69 -1.11 1.75 -18.81
CA LEU A 69 -1.30 0.31 -18.89
C LEU A 69 -2.27 -0.08 -20.01
N LYS A 70 -3.42 0.59 -20.10
CA LYS A 70 -4.41 0.36 -21.16
C LYS A 70 -3.85 0.62 -22.56
N LYS A 71 -3.01 1.64 -22.71
CA LYS A 71 -2.35 1.99 -23.99
C LYS A 71 -1.19 1.04 -24.33
N GLY A 72 -0.68 0.28 -23.34
CA GLY A 72 0.49 -0.58 -23.49
C GLY A 72 1.82 0.18 -23.45
N ASN A 73 1.83 1.40 -22.92
CA ASN A 73 3.04 2.19 -22.72
C ASN A 73 3.80 1.79 -21.45
N VAL A 74 3.15 1.07 -20.54
CA VAL A 74 3.77 0.35 -19.44
C VAL A 74 3.30 -1.11 -19.47
N ASP A 75 4.17 -2.01 -19.06
CA ASP A 75 3.93 -3.46 -19.06
C ASP A 75 3.25 -3.91 -17.77
N PHE A 76 3.61 -3.26 -16.68
CA PHE A 76 3.10 -3.52 -15.34
C PHE A 76 2.71 -2.23 -14.63
N VAL A 77 1.86 -2.37 -13.60
CA VAL A 77 1.54 -1.30 -12.64
C VAL A 77 1.83 -1.76 -11.22
N PHE A 78 2.48 -0.90 -10.42
CA PHE A 78 2.71 -1.09 -8.99
C PHE A 78 2.62 0.24 -8.23
N PRO A 79 1.97 0.27 -7.04
CA PRO A 79 1.10 -0.78 -6.50
C PRO A 79 -0.24 -0.84 -7.25
N ASP A 80 -0.85 -2.02 -7.26
CA ASP A 80 -2.22 -2.21 -7.72
C ASP A 80 -2.96 -3.20 -6.81
N ASN A 81 -4.30 -3.17 -6.86
CA ASN A 81 -5.16 -4.07 -6.08
C ASN A 81 -6.51 -4.25 -6.80
N PRO A 82 -7.03 -5.49 -6.93
CA PRO A 82 -8.30 -5.75 -7.61
C PRO A 82 -9.52 -5.08 -6.96
N ARG A 83 -9.43 -4.71 -5.67
CA ARG A 83 -10.50 -4.00 -4.94
C ARG A 83 -10.51 -2.49 -5.19
N TRP A 84 -9.44 -1.93 -5.76
CA TRP A 84 -9.42 -0.49 -6.05
C TRP A 84 -10.31 -0.17 -7.25
N ASN A 85 -11.12 0.88 -7.08
CA ASN A 85 -12.01 1.31 -8.15
C ASN A 85 -11.20 1.90 -9.30
N ASN A 86 -11.18 1.19 -10.42
CA ASN A 86 -10.49 1.63 -11.61
C ASN A 86 -11.40 1.50 -12.83
N SER A 87 -12.23 2.50 -13.03
CA SER A 87 -13.17 2.57 -14.14
C SER A 87 -12.51 2.44 -15.52
N LEU A 88 -11.22 2.82 -15.64
CA LEU A 88 -10.47 2.78 -16.90
C LEU A 88 -10.07 1.37 -17.34
N THR A 89 -9.89 0.47 -16.38
CA THR A 89 -9.44 -0.91 -16.60
C THR A 89 -10.42 -1.97 -16.10
N TYR A 90 -11.61 -1.54 -15.64
CA TYR A 90 -12.63 -2.44 -15.07
C TYR A 90 -13.03 -3.59 -15.99
N ASN A 91 -13.15 -3.31 -17.30
CA ASN A 91 -13.54 -4.30 -18.31
C ASN A 91 -12.35 -5.00 -18.98
N LEU A 92 -11.14 -4.79 -18.49
CA LEU A 92 -9.93 -5.42 -19.01
C LEU A 92 -9.57 -6.62 -18.14
N ASN A 93 -9.16 -7.71 -18.77
CA ASN A 93 -8.69 -8.91 -18.07
C ASN A 93 -7.31 -8.66 -17.44
N LYS A 94 -7.29 -7.84 -16.39
CA LYS A 94 -6.08 -7.52 -15.65
C LYS A 94 -5.66 -8.70 -14.78
N ILE A 95 -4.41 -9.07 -14.86
CA ILE A 95 -3.80 -10.16 -14.10
C ILE A 95 -3.00 -9.55 -12.97
N TYR A 96 -3.14 -10.09 -11.77
CA TYR A 96 -2.48 -9.62 -10.56
C TYR A 96 -1.53 -10.68 -10.00
N SER A 97 -0.40 -10.25 -9.50
CA SER A 97 0.46 -11.12 -8.68
C SER A 97 -0.20 -11.42 -7.33
N PRO A 98 0.27 -12.45 -6.62
CA PRO A 98 0.10 -12.47 -5.18
C PRO A 98 0.60 -11.16 -4.56
N PRO A 99 0.13 -10.81 -3.34
CA PRO A 99 0.62 -9.62 -2.65
C PRO A 99 2.13 -9.64 -2.46
N LEU A 100 2.81 -8.58 -2.93
CA LEU A 100 4.20 -8.30 -2.54
C LEU A 100 4.24 -7.76 -1.12
N ILE A 101 3.22 -6.99 -0.76
CA ILE A 101 3.06 -6.34 0.53
C ILE A 101 1.65 -6.59 1.04
N GLU A 102 1.54 -7.03 2.28
CA GLU A 102 0.31 -7.05 3.04
C GLU A 102 0.43 -6.03 4.18
N THR A 103 -0.58 -5.22 4.37
CA THR A 103 -0.56 -4.11 5.30
C THR A 103 -1.96 -3.82 5.87
N PHE A 104 -2.05 -2.82 6.75
CA PHE A 104 -3.26 -2.51 7.47
C PHE A 104 -3.61 -1.02 7.37
N SER A 105 -4.71 -0.73 6.69
CA SER A 105 -5.25 0.62 6.58
C SER A 105 -6.18 0.90 7.74
N VAL A 106 -5.96 2.03 8.39
CA VAL A 106 -6.70 2.50 9.56
C VAL A 106 -7.34 3.86 9.27
N THR A 107 -8.28 4.24 10.10
CA THR A 107 -8.74 5.61 10.22
C THR A 107 -8.00 6.26 11.38
N LEU A 108 -7.16 7.26 11.08
CA LEU A 108 -6.49 8.07 12.09
C LEU A 108 -7.36 9.24 12.50
N ILE A 109 -7.38 9.51 13.79
CA ILE A 109 -8.06 10.62 14.44
C ILE A 109 -7.15 11.27 15.47
N LYS A 110 -7.50 12.43 15.98
CA LYS A 110 -6.89 12.99 17.17
C LYS A 110 -7.22 12.13 18.40
N PRO A 111 -6.29 11.98 19.38
CA PRO A 111 -6.52 11.14 20.57
C PRO A 111 -7.79 11.47 21.34
N GLU A 112 -8.15 12.76 21.46
CA GLU A 112 -9.34 13.24 22.15
C GLU A 112 -10.67 12.90 21.47
N ASN A 113 -10.60 12.36 20.24
CA ASN A 113 -11.76 11.94 19.46
C ASN A 113 -11.96 10.41 19.46
N THR A 114 -11.14 9.68 20.21
CA THR A 114 -11.24 8.22 20.34
C THR A 114 -12.60 7.82 20.90
N ASN A 115 -13.15 6.71 20.44
CA ASN A 115 -14.44 6.13 20.84
C ASN A 115 -15.69 7.00 20.55
N LYS A 116 -15.60 8.05 19.76
CA LYS A 116 -16.77 8.84 19.33
C LYS A 116 -17.58 8.18 18.21
N GLY A 117 -17.02 7.13 17.59
CA GLY A 117 -17.67 6.36 16.53
C GLY A 117 -17.72 7.05 15.17
N VAL A 118 -18.27 6.34 14.18
CA VAL A 118 -18.31 6.78 12.77
C VAL A 118 -19.07 8.08 12.56
N SER A 119 -20.13 8.33 13.35
CA SER A 119 -20.96 9.55 13.23
C SER A 119 -20.21 10.84 13.58
N SER A 120 -19.06 10.76 14.24
CA SER A 120 -18.23 11.93 14.54
C SER A 120 -17.36 12.39 13.37
N ILE A 121 -17.31 11.62 12.28
CA ILE A 121 -16.48 11.89 11.12
C ILE A 121 -17.34 12.47 9.99
N GLY A 122 -17.19 13.76 9.72
CA GLY A 122 -17.82 14.44 8.59
C GLY A 122 -16.84 14.78 7.47
N LYS A 123 -15.55 14.98 7.83
CA LYS A 123 -14.47 15.37 6.92
C LYS A 123 -13.35 14.35 6.96
N LEU A 124 -13.13 13.64 5.86
CA LEU A 124 -12.11 12.61 5.72
C LEU A 124 -11.04 13.03 4.71
N VAL A 125 -9.79 13.10 5.10
CA VAL A 125 -8.69 13.33 4.17
C VAL A 125 -8.08 12.02 3.68
N ILE A 126 -7.76 11.97 2.39
CA ILE A 126 -7.12 10.83 1.70
C ILE A 126 -6.01 11.35 0.77
N PRO A 127 -4.97 10.56 0.49
CA PRO A 127 -4.01 10.91 -0.55
C PRO A 127 -4.65 10.95 -1.94
N ASP A 128 -4.20 11.86 -2.81
CA ASP A 128 -4.77 12.01 -4.16
C ASP A 128 -4.64 10.73 -4.99
N GLY A 129 -5.71 10.37 -5.66
CA GLY A 129 -5.81 9.15 -6.46
C GLY A 129 -6.06 7.86 -5.65
N PHE A 130 -6.19 7.93 -4.33
CA PHE A 130 -6.54 6.77 -3.51
C PHE A 130 -8.05 6.50 -3.53
N SER A 131 -8.40 5.25 -3.30
CA SER A 131 -9.80 4.79 -3.22
C SER A 131 -10.15 4.48 -1.77
N PRO A 132 -10.97 5.29 -1.08
CA PRO A 132 -11.36 5.07 0.32
C PRO A 132 -12.39 3.94 0.44
N VAL A 133 -12.01 2.73 0.08
CA VAL A 133 -12.92 1.56 -0.06
C VAL A 133 -13.72 1.30 1.20
N LYS A 134 -13.09 1.43 2.36
CA LYS A 134 -13.73 1.18 3.67
C LYS A 134 -14.72 2.26 4.10
N TRP A 135 -14.67 3.43 3.46
CA TRP A 135 -15.58 4.57 3.68
C TRP A 135 -16.64 4.72 2.58
N LYS A 136 -16.67 3.81 1.61
CA LYS A 136 -17.54 3.91 0.43
C LYS A 136 -19.02 4.11 0.79
N LYS A 137 -19.51 3.43 1.83
CA LYS A 137 -20.90 3.55 2.29
C LYS A 137 -21.20 4.98 2.75
N GLN A 138 -20.43 5.51 3.69
CA GLN A 138 -20.63 6.84 4.27
C GLN A 138 -20.48 7.96 3.22
N ILE A 139 -19.52 7.79 2.30
CA ILE A 139 -19.34 8.73 1.20
C ILE A 139 -20.55 8.72 0.25
N SER A 140 -21.07 7.52 -0.10
CA SER A 140 -22.24 7.40 -0.98
C SER A 140 -23.54 7.91 -0.33
N GLU A 141 -23.65 7.82 0.98
CA GLU A 141 -24.76 8.36 1.78
C GLU A 141 -24.63 9.87 2.04
N GLY A 142 -23.52 10.49 1.64
CA GLY A 142 -23.27 11.93 1.84
C GLY A 142 -22.99 12.33 3.31
N THR A 143 -22.76 11.35 4.20
CA THR A 143 -22.46 11.60 5.61
C THR A 143 -21.00 11.96 5.83
N VAL A 144 -20.10 11.60 4.91
CA VAL A 144 -18.68 11.90 4.93
C VAL A 144 -18.26 12.58 3.63
N ASN A 145 -17.63 13.76 3.75
CA ASN A 145 -17.00 14.48 2.64
C ASN A 145 -15.50 14.16 2.59
N THR A 146 -14.99 13.85 1.40
CA THR A 146 -13.57 13.54 1.20
C THR A 146 -12.81 14.76 0.70
N PHE A 147 -11.58 14.92 1.24
CA PHE A 147 -10.60 15.92 0.82
C PHE A 147 -9.35 15.18 0.36
N THR A 148 -8.76 15.59 -0.76
CA THR A 148 -7.54 14.96 -1.28
C THR A 148 -6.32 15.84 -1.05
N VAL A 149 -5.18 15.22 -0.77
CA VAL A 149 -3.90 15.88 -0.53
C VAL A 149 -2.79 15.26 -1.38
N ALA A 150 -1.81 16.07 -1.75
CA ALA A 150 -0.69 15.62 -2.56
C ALA A 150 0.33 14.76 -1.79
N SER A 151 0.36 14.88 -0.46
CA SER A 151 1.28 14.12 0.39
C SER A 151 0.63 13.65 1.69
N VAL A 152 1.17 12.57 2.25
CA VAL A 152 0.74 12.07 3.58
C VAL A 152 1.02 13.10 4.68
N TYR A 153 2.16 13.80 4.60
CA TYR A 153 2.49 14.86 5.57
C TYR A 153 1.43 15.97 5.60
N GLU A 154 0.98 16.42 4.44
CA GLU A 154 -0.09 17.44 4.34
C GLU A 154 -1.39 16.93 4.99
N GLY A 155 -1.81 15.68 4.70
CA GLY A 155 -3.00 15.10 5.29
C GLY A 155 -2.93 15.01 6.83
N LEU A 156 -1.78 14.59 7.36
CA LEU A 156 -1.53 14.56 8.81
C LEU A 156 -1.52 15.97 9.41
N SER A 157 -1.00 16.97 8.70
CA SER A 157 -1.02 18.37 9.13
C SER A 157 -2.45 18.91 9.22
N LEU A 158 -3.31 18.65 8.22
CA LEU A 158 -4.73 19.04 8.25
C LEU A 158 -5.46 18.39 9.44
N LEU A 159 -5.19 17.11 9.70
CA LEU A 159 -5.76 16.41 10.84
C LEU A 159 -5.25 16.99 12.17
N HIS A 160 -3.96 17.27 12.29
CA HIS A 160 -3.37 17.88 13.48
C HIS A 160 -3.99 19.25 13.78
N ASN A 161 -4.18 20.08 12.76
CA ASN A 161 -4.78 21.42 12.88
C ASN A 161 -6.29 21.36 13.15
N GLY A 162 -6.95 20.21 12.99
CA GLY A 162 -8.41 20.09 13.14
C GLY A 162 -9.22 20.61 11.95
N GLU A 163 -8.60 20.74 10.80
CA GLU A 163 -9.26 21.13 9.55
C GLU A 163 -10.08 19.98 8.96
N VAL A 164 -9.71 18.74 9.29
CA VAL A 164 -10.43 17.50 9.01
C VAL A 164 -10.59 16.65 10.27
N ASP A 165 -11.59 15.76 10.29
CA ASP A 165 -11.90 14.92 11.44
C ASP A 165 -11.05 13.64 11.49
N ALA A 166 -10.71 13.10 10.32
CA ALA A 166 -9.99 11.84 10.20
C ALA A 166 -9.16 11.79 8.93
N MET A 167 -8.17 10.87 8.92
CA MET A 167 -7.39 10.49 7.75
C MET A 167 -7.49 8.98 7.48
N ASP A 168 -7.85 8.63 6.25
CA ASP A 168 -7.75 7.25 5.76
C ASP A 168 -6.35 6.98 5.24
N ILE A 169 -5.59 6.15 5.96
CA ILE A 169 -4.17 5.92 5.67
C ILE A 169 -3.71 4.54 6.13
N GLU A 170 -2.65 4.06 5.53
CA GLU A 170 -1.94 2.89 6.01
C GLU A 170 -1.13 3.23 7.26
N TYR A 171 -1.22 2.36 8.28
CA TYR A 171 -0.70 2.66 9.63
C TYR A 171 0.81 2.88 9.68
N ASN A 172 1.61 2.02 9.02
CA ASN A 172 3.06 2.17 9.05
C ASN A 172 3.56 3.38 8.26
N VAL A 173 2.82 3.81 7.23
CA VAL A 173 3.12 5.04 6.50
C VAL A 173 2.93 6.24 7.41
N ALA A 174 1.81 6.31 8.12
CA ALA A 174 1.58 7.37 9.09
C ALA A 174 2.65 7.37 10.20
N ARG A 175 2.95 6.21 10.80
CA ARG A 175 4.05 6.07 11.79
C ARG A 175 5.39 6.54 11.25
N HIS A 176 5.71 6.22 9.99
CA HIS A 176 6.97 6.62 9.36
C HIS A 176 7.08 8.15 9.27
N ILE A 177 6.00 8.82 8.86
CA ILE A 177 5.97 10.29 8.78
C ILE A 177 6.03 10.91 10.18
N ILE A 178 5.24 10.44 11.14
CA ILE A 178 5.20 10.98 12.51
C ILE A 178 6.57 10.86 13.21
N ARG A 179 7.29 9.76 13.01
CA ARG A 179 8.65 9.60 13.56
C ARG A 179 9.63 10.64 13.04
N ARG A 180 9.48 11.07 11.79
CA ARG A 180 10.34 12.10 11.16
C ARG A 180 9.86 13.51 11.42
N HIS A 181 8.57 13.66 11.66
CA HIS A 181 7.86 14.93 11.85
C HIS A 181 6.93 14.87 13.06
N PRO A 182 7.51 14.81 14.31
CA PRO A 182 6.68 14.64 15.52
C PRO A 182 5.66 15.77 15.74
N GLN A 183 5.93 16.94 15.15
CA GLN A 183 5.07 18.12 15.26
C GLN A 183 3.68 17.94 14.64
N VAL A 184 3.45 16.96 13.76
CA VAL A 184 2.13 16.69 13.18
C VAL A 184 1.33 15.64 13.95
N GLY A 185 1.83 15.12 15.06
CA GLY A 185 1.16 14.16 15.94
C GLY A 185 0.86 14.77 17.32
N PRO A 186 0.33 13.98 18.26
CA PRO A 186 0.03 12.54 18.17
C PRO A 186 -1.31 12.23 17.49
N PHE A 187 -1.47 10.95 17.08
CA PHE A 187 -2.73 10.41 16.54
C PHE A 187 -3.09 9.06 17.16
N SER A 188 -4.36 8.72 17.10
CA SER A 188 -4.88 7.40 17.44
C SER A 188 -5.41 6.68 16.21
N ALA A 189 -5.09 5.39 16.08
CA ALA A 189 -5.81 4.47 15.24
C ALA A 189 -6.95 3.89 16.08
N ASP A 190 -8.19 4.26 15.75
CA ASP A 190 -9.38 3.78 16.46
C ASP A 190 -10.00 2.63 15.69
N LEU A 191 -9.94 1.41 16.24
CA LEU A 191 -10.47 0.21 15.58
C LEU A 191 -12.01 0.11 15.65
N THR A 192 -12.69 1.05 16.30
CA THR A 192 -14.16 1.20 16.18
C THR A 192 -14.54 1.90 14.88
N LEU A 193 -13.58 2.59 14.23
CA LEU A 193 -13.75 3.22 12.94
C LEU A 193 -13.40 2.27 11.78
N PRO A 194 -13.83 2.53 10.56
CA PRO A 194 -13.51 1.71 9.41
C PRO A 194 -12.00 1.46 9.25
N HIS A 195 -11.62 0.19 9.16
CA HIS A 195 -10.26 -0.28 8.94
C HIS A 195 -10.27 -1.56 8.10
N ASN A 196 -9.20 -1.91 7.45
CA ASN A 196 -9.11 -3.16 6.69
C ASN A 196 -7.65 -3.55 6.36
N ALA A 197 -7.44 -4.85 6.14
CA ALA A 197 -6.22 -5.32 5.50
C ALA A 197 -6.18 -4.87 4.04
N VAL A 198 -5.03 -4.41 3.61
CA VAL A 198 -4.74 -3.96 2.24
C VAL A 198 -3.55 -4.74 1.71
N SER A 199 -3.54 -5.02 0.43
CA SER A 199 -2.40 -5.62 -0.24
C SER A 199 -1.96 -4.79 -1.44
N PHE A 200 -0.65 -4.84 -1.73
CA PHE A 200 -0.07 -4.24 -2.92
C PHE A 200 0.49 -5.34 -3.81
N SER A 201 -0.06 -5.43 -5.01
CA SER A 201 0.29 -6.40 -6.04
C SER A 201 0.89 -5.69 -7.25
N LEU A 202 1.63 -6.44 -8.05
CA LEU A 202 1.99 -6.08 -9.41
C LEU A 202 0.84 -6.51 -10.33
N SER A 203 0.44 -5.69 -11.29
CA SER A 203 -0.59 -6.03 -12.26
C SER A 203 -0.14 -5.83 -13.70
N THR A 204 -0.72 -6.61 -14.63
CA THR A 204 -0.44 -6.52 -16.07
C THR A 204 -1.68 -6.88 -16.90
N LEU A 205 -1.65 -6.52 -18.17
CA LEU A 205 -2.63 -6.98 -19.19
C LEU A 205 -2.02 -8.01 -20.17
N LYS A 206 -0.67 -8.16 -20.18
CA LYS A 206 0.01 -8.86 -21.28
C LYS A 206 0.94 -9.99 -20.84
N TYR A 207 1.44 -9.98 -19.62
CA TYR A 207 2.54 -10.86 -19.20
C TYR A 207 2.15 -11.79 -18.04
N PRO A 208 1.20 -12.74 -18.26
CA PRO A 208 0.81 -13.71 -17.23
C PRO A 208 1.98 -14.60 -16.80
N ASN A 209 2.86 -14.97 -17.71
CA ASN A 209 4.06 -15.77 -17.43
C ASN A 209 4.99 -15.12 -16.42
N ILE A 210 5.22 -13.80 -16.53
CA ILE A 210 6.05 -13.07 -15.57
C ILE A 210 5.38 -12.98 -14.19
N ILE A 211 4.05 -12.89 -14.15
CA ILE A 211 3.31 -12.99 -12.88
C ILE A 211 3.46 -14.38 -12.25
N GLU A 212 3.44 -15.45 -13.04
CA GLU A 212 3.68 -16.83 -12.57
C GLU A 212 5.11 -17.02 -12.05
N GLU A 213 6.11 -16.49 -12.76
CA GLU A 213 7.51 -16.50 -12.30
C GLU A 213 7.69 -15.72 -10.99
N LEU A 214 7.07 -14.53 -10.88
CA LEU A 214 7.07 -13.75 -9.64
C LEU A 214 6.39 -14.52 -8.50
N ASN A 215 5.29 -15.21 -8.76
CA ASN A 215 4.62 -16.05 -7.77
C ASN A 215 5.54 -17.18 -7.28
N ALA A 216 6.20 -17.91 -8.20
CA ALA A 216 7.16 -18.93 -7.85
C ALA A 216 8.35 -18.39 -7.03
N PHE A 217 8.84 -17.19 -7.39
CA PHE A 217 9.86 -16.47 -6.62
C PHE A 217 9.40 -16.15 -5.21
N LEU A 218 8.23 -15.53 -5.04
CA LEU A 218 7.69 -15.17 -3.72
C LEU A 218 7.56 -16.39 -2.80
N HIS A 219 7.13 -17.52 -3.35
CA HIS A 219 7.03 -18.79 -2.61
C HIS A 219 8.38 -19.39 -2.25
N SER A 220 9.28 -19.51 -3.23
CA SER A 220 10.56 -20.21 -3.04
C SER A 220 11.59 -19.40 -2.26
N LYS A 221 11.44 -18.06 -2.20
CA LYS A 221 12.36 -17.11 -1.55
C LYS A 221 11.76 -16.39 -0.36
N SER A 222 10.83 -17.02 0.33
CA SER A 222 10.15 -16.44 1.49
C SER A 222 11.12 -15.89 2.56
N GLU A 223 12.23 -16.59 2.83
CA GLU A 223 13.27 -16.14 3.76
C GLU A 223 13.94 -14.83 3.28
N THR A 224 14.25 -14.73 1.98
CA THR A 224 14.80 -13.50 1.39
C THR A 224 13.82 -12.34 1.51
N ILE A 225 12.54 -12.60 1.22
CA ILE A 225 11.47 -11.60 1.35
C ILE A 225 11.34 -11.13 2.80
N ASN A 226 11.40 -12.04 3.77
CA ASN A 226 11.33 -11.70 5.19
C ASN A 226 12.52 -10.82 5.61
N LYS A 227 13.75 -11.13 5.21
CA LYS A 227 14.92 -10.28 5.45
C LYS A 227 14.76 -8.89 4.83
N ILE A 228 14.17 -8.80 3.64
CA ILE A 228 13.86 -7.49 3.03
C ILE A 228 12.83 -6.73 3.89
N LYS A 229 11.73 -7.37 4.32
CA LYS A 229 10.72 -6.76 5.21
C LYS A 229 11.33 -6.26 6.52
N GLU A 230 12.17 -7.06 7.16
CA GLU A 230 12.90 -6.69 8.38
C GLU A 230 13.77 -5.44 8.19
N LYS A 231 14.52 -5.35 7.07
CA LYS A 231 15.32 -4.16 6.71
C LYS A 231 14.47 -2.88 6.68
N TYR A 232 13.22 -2.96 6.24
CA TYR A 232 12.29 -1.82 6.20
C TYR A 232 11.49 -1.64 7.50
N GLY A 233 11.75 -2.46 8.53
CA GLY A 233 11.06 -2.40 9.82
C GLY A 233 9.57 -2.74 9.72
N ILE A 234 9.21 -3.61 8.77
CA ILE A 234 7.83 -4.05 8.57
C ILE A 234 7.59 -5.34 9.34
N GLU A 235 6.67 -5.25 10.28
CA GLU A 235 6.16 -6.39 11.02
C GLU A 235 5.02 -7.08 10.26
N GLU A 236 4.76 -8.34 10.61
CA GLU A 236 3.59 -9.03 10.08
C GLU A 236 2.29 -8.31 10.47
N THR A 237 1.38 -8.15 9.52
CA THR A 237 0.09 -7.47 9.71
C THR A 237 -0.70 -8.03 10.91
N LYS A 238 -0.61 -9.34 11.17
CA LYS A 238 -1.25 -9.97 12.34
C LYS A 238 -0.70 -9.47 13.67
N HIS A 239 0.62 -9.26 13.77
CA HIS A 239 1.24 -8.71 14.98
C HIS A 239 0.82 -7.26 15.20
N LEU A 240 0.84 -6.46 14.12
CA LEU A 240 0.38 -5.08 14.16
C LEU A 240 -1.07 -4.96 14.64
N ILE A 241 -1.98 -5.77 14.10
CA ILE A 241 -3.39 -5.76 14.50
C ILE A 241 -3.54 -6.12 15.99
N LYS A 242 -2.84 -7.15 16.47
CA LYS A 242 -2.85 -7.52 17.89
C LYS A 242 -2.34 -6.40 18.79
N GLN A 243 -1.29 -5.70 18.36
CA GLN A 243 -0.75 -4.55 19.10
C GLN A 243 -1.80 -3.43 19.18
N LEU A 244 -2.42 -3.06 18.07
CA LEU A 244 -3.46 -2.01 18.03
C LEU A 244 -4.67 -2.36 18.89
N MET A 245 -5.12 -3.62 18.84
CA MET A 245 -6.21 -4.10 19.71
C MET A 245 -5.85 -3.96 21.21
N LYS A 246 -4.64 -4.35 21.58
CA LYS A 246 -4.16 -4.21 22.96
C LYS A 246 -4.04 -2.76 23.40
N GLU A 247 -3.54 -1.90 22.52
CA GLU A 247 -3.44 -0.45 22.80
C GLU A 247 -4.83 0.17 22.98
N GLN A 248 -5.81 -0.26 22.20
CA GLN A 248 -7.20 0.20 22.36
C GLN A 248 -7.81 -0.30 23.67
N GLU A 249 -7.66 -1.57 23.99
CA GLU A 249 -8.14 -2.14 25.26
C GLU A 249 -7.55 -1.42 26.48
N LEU A 250 -6.26 -1.09 26.44
CA LEU A 250 -5.62 -0.32 27.52
C LEU A 250 -6.19 1.09 27.63
N ARG A 251 -6.47 1.77 26.51
CA ARG A 251 -7.13 3.08 26.53
C ARG A 251 -8.53 3.02 27.11
N ASP A 252 -9.32 2.02 26.69
CA ASP A 252 -10.69 1.83 27.15
C ASP A 252 -10.73 1.57 28.66
N ASN A 253 -9.81 0.74 29.18
CA ASN A 253 -9.68 0.46 30.61
C ASN A 253 -9.24 1.71 31.43
N MET A 254 -8.40 2.59 30.88
CA MET A 254 -8.01 3.84 31.53
C MET A 254 -9.17 4.84 31.65
N LEU A 255 -10.06 4.85 30.66
CA LEU A 255 -11.27 5.72 30.69
C LEU A 255 -12.33 5.24 31.69
N TRP A 256 -12.30 3.95 32.10
CA TRP A 256 -13.24 3.35 33.05
C TRP A 256 -12.64 3.13 34.46
N SER A 257 -11.41 3.58 34.74
CA SER A 257 -10.88 3.55 36.10
C SER A 257 -11.60 4.62 36.93
N PRO A 258 -12.37 4.24 37.97
CA PRO A 258 -12.93 5.22 38.91
C PRO A 258 -11.77 5.93 39.62
N LEU A 259 -11.82 7.26 39.70
CA LEU A 259 -10.96 8.09 40.53
C LEU A 259 -11.14 7.74 42.02
#